data_49163a9b41d2d29ab1c5f4c66175f144
#
_entry.id   49163a9b41d2d29ab1c5f4c66175f144
#
_cell.length_a   1.000
_cell.length_b   1.000
_cell.length_c   1.000
_cell.angle_alpha   90.00
_cell.angle_beta   90.00
_cell.angle_gamma   90.00
#
_symmetry.space_group_name_H-M   'P 1'
#
loop_
_entity.id
_entity.type
_entity.pdbx_description
1 polymer ?
#
loop_
_entity_poly.entity_id
_entity_poly.type
_entity_poly.pdbx_seq_one_letter_code
_entity_poly.pdbx_strand_id
1 'polypeptide(L)'
;VYKRQVFLPVPGHLRDKVTECLARVHGEALIQKRIGTLSGGELQRVLLALALEPVPHILILDEPLSGVDAEGMTTLMDMLDEIRKNYDLSILMTTHDFSLLPRYADQVVLIDGGIRAKGTAQEVLSSNAFQAIFHMKGGSL
;
A
#
# COMPACT_ATOMS: atom_id res chain seq x y z
N VAL A 1 24.39 -28.36 -2.90
CA VAL A 1 23.36 -29.26 -3.48
C VAL A 1 22.23 -28.44 -4.04
N TYR A 2 22.24 -28.15 -5.35
CA TYR A 2 21.09 -27.57 -6.03
C TYR A 2 19.97 -28.64 -6.06
N LYS A 3 18.95 -28.49 -5.21
CA LYS A 3 17.72 -29.26 -5.38
C LYS A 3 17.12 -28.88 -6.72
N ARG A 4 17.06 -29.83 -7.68
CA ARG A 4 16.24 -29.69 -8.89
C ARG A 4 14.82 -29.35 -8.43
N GLN A 5 14.38 -28.12 -8.69
CA GLN A 5 12.97 -27.78 -8.56
C GLN A 5 12.22 -28.60 -9.62
N VAL A 6 11.44 -29.56 -9.16
CA VAL A 6 10.53 -30.30 -10.05
C VAL A 6 9.38 -29.33 -10.34
N PHE A 7 9.35 -28.80 -11.57
CA PHE A 7 8.20 -28.02 -12.04
C PHE A 7 7.01 -28.97 -12.23
N LEU A 8 6.22 -29.15 -11.20
CA LEU A 8 4.92 -29.77 -11.33
C LEU A 8 3.98 -28.77 -12.01
N PRO A 9 3.15 -29.20 -12.98
CA PRO A 9 2.14 -28.31 -13.54
C PRO A 9 1.21 -27.81 -12.44
N VAL A 10 0.98 -26.49 -12.38
CA VAL A 10 0.08 -25.88 -11.41
C VAL A 10 -1.34 -26.34 -11.73
N PRO A 11 -2.08 -26.95 -10.77
CA PRO A 11 -3.46 -27.34 -10.98
C PRO A 11 -4.34 -26.17 -11.44
N GLY A 12 -5.28 -26.41 -12.37
CA GLY A 12 -6.13 -25.36 -12.96
C GLY A 12 -6.83 -24.50 -11.91
N HIS A 13 -7.46 -25.12 -10.92
CA HIS A 13 -8.15 -24.42 -9.82
C HIS A 13 -7.26 -23.46 -9.01
N LEU A 14 -5.96 -23.79 -8.87
CA LEU A 14 -5.01 -22.91 -8.19
C LEU A 14 -4.63 -21.72 -9.08
N ARG A 15 -4.52 -21.96 -10.39
CA ARG A 15 -4.28 -20.89 -11.36
C ARG A 15 -5.44 -19.90 -11.39
N ASP A 16 -6.68 -20.42 -11.40
CA ASP A 16 -7.88 -19.58 -11.40
C ASP A 16 -7.95 -18.72 -10.13
N LYS A 17 -7.66 -19.31 -8.97
CA LYS A 17 -7.58 -18.59 -7.71
C LYS A 17 -6.51 -17.49 -7.70
N VAL A 18 -5.32 -17.77 -8.21
CA VAL A 18 -4.24 -16.76 -8.32
C VAL A 18 -4.66 -15.65 -9.28
N THR A 19 -5.32 -15.96 -10.39
CA THR A 19 -5.84 -14.96 -11.34
C THR A 19 -6.85 -14.05 -10.66
N GLU A 20 -7.77 -14.60 -9.87
CA GLU A 20 -8.75 -13.83 -9.10
C GLU A 20 -8.06 -12.91 -8.07
N CYS A 21 -7.08 -13.41 -7.32
CA CYS A 21 -6.32 -12.60 -6.38
C CYS A 21 -5.60 -11.43 -7.07
N LEU A 22 -4.98 -11.68 -8.22
CA LEU A 22 -4.30 -10.64 -9.00
C LEU A 22 -5.27 -9.64 -9.63
N ALA A 23 -6.48 -10.05 -10.00
CA ALA A 23 -7.50 -9.15 -10.54
C ALA A 23 -7.91 -8.07 -9.52
N ARG A 24 -7.91 -8.38 -8.23
CA ARG A 24 -8.23 -7.43 -7.15
C ARG A 24 -7.27 -6.22 -7.10
N VAL A 25 -6.09 -6.38 -7.67
CA VAL A 25 -5.01 -5.36 -7.69
C VAL A 25 -4.62 -4.93 -9.10
N HIS A 26 -5.50 -5.16 -10.09
CA HIS A 26 -5.24 -4.90 -11.51
C HIS A 26 -3.93 -5.52 -12.00
N GLY A 27 -3.64 -6.73 -11.54
CA GLY A 27 -2.37 -7.44 -11.77
C GLY A 27 -2.49 -8.71 -12.60
N GLU A 28 -3.56 -8.92 -13.36
CA GLU A 28 -3.83 -10.16 -14.10
C GLU A 28 -2.69 -10.53 -15.07
N ALA A 29 -2.08 -9.53 -15.69
CA ALA A 29 -0.95 -9.72 -16.60
C ALA A 29 0.31 -10.29 -15.90
N LEU A 30 0.38 -10.17 -14.56
CA LEU A 30 1.54 -10.59 -13.78
C LEU A 30 1.61 -12.11 -13.62
N ILE A 31 0.52 -12.85 -13.83
CA ILE A 31 0.48 -14.30 -13.67
C ILE A 31 1.48 -15.05 -14.58
N GLN A 32 1.88 -14.44 -15.70
CA GLN A 32 2.84 -15.02 -16.62
C GLN A 32 4.29 -14.62 -16.32
N LYS A 33 4.51 -13.66 -15.42
CA LYS A 33 5.84 -13.13 -15.10
C LYS A 33 6.52 -13.96 -14.01
N ARG A 34 7.84 -14.01 -14.09
CA ARG A 34 8.67 -14.56 -13.00
C ARG A 34 8.83 -13.48 -11.91
N ILE A 35 8.75 -13.84 -10.64
CA ILE A 35 8.91 -12.90 -9.52
C ILE A 35 10.20 -12.06 -9.64
N GLY A 36 11.32 -12.68 -10.02
CA GLY A 36 12.60 -11.99 -10.17
C GLY A 36 12.70 -11.02 -11.35
N THR A 37 11.66 -10.92 -12.21
CA THR A 37 11.61 -9.98 -13.33
C THR A 37 10.56 -8.87 -13.12
N LEU A 38 9.88 -8.87 -11.99
CA LEU A 38 8.89 -7.85 -11.66
C LEU A 38 9.59 -6.52 -11.35
N SER A 39 9.00 -5.41 -11.79
CA SER A 39 9.34 -4.08 -11.28
C SER A 39 8.91 -3.94 -9.81
N GLY A 40 9.40 -2.91 -9.12
CA GLY A 40 9.02 -2.65 -7.73
C GLY A 40 7.50 -2.53 -7.55
N GLY A 41 6.83 -1.76 -8.40
CA GLY A 41 5.36 -1.59 -8.36
C GLY A 41 4.59 -2.88 -8.71
N GLU A 42 5.10 -3.70 -9.64
CA GLU A 42 4.50 -5.00 -9.96
C GLU A 42 4.64 -5.98 -8.78
N LEU A 43 5.82 -6.02 -8.14
CA LEU A 43 6.03 -6.83 -6.95
C LEU A 43 5.11 -6.39 -5.81
N GLN A 44 4.96 -5.08 -5.61
CA GLN A 44 4.06 -4.52 -4.60
C GLN A 44 2.61 -4.95 -4.82
N ARG A 45 2.11 -4.93 -6.07
CA ARG A 45 0.77 -5.45 -6.40
C ARG A 45 0.64 -6.94 -6.08
N VAL A 46 1.65 -7.75 -6.37
CA VAL A 46 1.64 -9.18 -6.01
C VAL A 46 1.59 -9.38 -4.50
N LEU A 47 2.37 -8.62 -3.72
CA LEU A 47 2.35 -8.68 -2.27
C LEU A 47 1.00 -8.22 -1.69
N LEU A 48 0.40 -7.19 -2.29
CA LEU A 48 -0.94 -6.72 -1.91
C LEU A 48 -2.01 -7.77 -2.22
N ALA A 49 -1.97 -8.41 -3.41
CA ALA A 49 -2.87 -9.51 -3.76
C ALA A 49 -2.77 -10.66 -2.76
N LEU A 50 -1.56 -10.99 -2.31
CA LEU A 50 -1.33 -12.01 -1.28
C LEU A 50 -1.90 -11.59 0.08
N ALA A 51 -1.76 -10.33 0.47
CA ALA A 51 -2.28 -9.80 1.74
C ALA A 51 -3.82 -9.74 1.76
N LEU A 52 -4.46 -9.74 0.58
CA LEU A 52 -5.91 -9.78 0.42
C LEU A 52 -6.49 -11.20 0.30
N GLU A 53 -5.70 -12.24 0.58
CA GLU A 53 -6.16 -13.63 0.52
C GLU A 53 -5.84 -14.40 1.83
N PRO A 54 -6.84 -14.71 2.67
CA PRO A 54 -8.24 -14.25 2.55
C PRO A 54 -8.38 -12.74 2.80
N VAL A 55 -9.46 -12.13 2.30
CA VAL A 55 -9.71 -10.69 2.52
C VAL A 55 -9.75 -10.39 4.01
N PRO A 56 -8.87 -9.53 4.53
CA PRO A 56 -8.83 -9.19 5.95
C PRO A 56 -9.86 -8.10 6.29
N HIS A 57 -10.18 -7.93 7.56
CA HIS A 57 -10.94 -6.76 8.03
C HIS A 57 -10.08 -5.49 8.13
N ILE A 58 -8.78 -5.66 8.37
CA ILE A 58 -7.82 -4.56 8.49
C ILE A 58 -6.58 -4.92 7.67
N LEU A 59 -6.18 -4.03 6.77
CA LEU A 59 -4.94 -4.10 6.02
C LEU A 59 -3.96 -3.06 6.59
N ILE A 60 -2.77 -3.51 6.98
CA ILE A 60 -1.72 -2.64 7.52
C ILE A 60 -0.59 -2.53 6.49
N LEU A 61 -0.27 -1.30 6.10
CA LEU A 61 0.75 -0.99 5.10
C LEU A 61 1.80 -0.05 5.71
N ASP A 62 3.05 -0.49 5.69
CA ASP A 62 4.17 0.33 6.18
C ASP A 62 4.89 0.98 4.99
N GLU A 63 4.79 2.30 4.91
CA GLU A 63 5.36 3.14 3.84
C GLU A 63 5.16 2.58 2.41
N PRO A 64 3.92 2.23 1.99
CA PRO A 64 3.69 1.56 0.70
C PRO A 64 4.02 2.43 -0.51
N LEU A 65 4.21 3.74 -0.34
CA LEU A 65 4.55 4.70 -1.39
C LEU A 65 6.06 4.93 -1.54
N SER A 66 6.88 4.31 -0.69
CA SER A 66 8.33 4.52 -0.72
C SER A 66 8.95 4.05 -2.03
N GLY A 67 9.69 4.94 -2.70
CA GLY A 67 10.35 4.64 -3.98
C GLY A 67 9.40 4.58 -5.20
N VAL A 68 8.16 5.02 -5.05
CA VAL A 68 7.17 5.14 -6.13
C VAL A 68 7.17 6.57 -6.66
N ASP A 69 7.09 6.76 -7.98
CA ASP A 69 6.96 8.07 -8.58
C ASP A 69 5.54 8.66 -8.39
N ALA A 70 5.36 9.95 -8.65
CA ALA A 70 4.11 10.65 -8.37
C ALA A 70 2.88 10.05 -9.08
N GLU A 71 3.05 9.55 -10.31
CA GLU A 71 1.97 8.90 -11.06
C GLU A 71 1.63 7.54 -10.45
N GLY A 72 2.66 6.76 -10.11
CA GLY A 72 2.50 5.47 -9.45
C GLY A 72 1.88 5.59 -8.06
N MET A 73 2.23 6.62 -7.29
CA MET A 73 1.62 6.90 -5.98
C MET A 73 0.11 7.12 -6.10
N THR A 74 -0.33 7.96 -7.05
CA THR A 74 -1.75 8.20 -7.30
C THR A 74 -2.47 6.92 -7.71
N THR A 75 -1.88 6.16 -8.64
CA THR A 75 -2.43 4.89 -9.11
C THR A 75 -2.58 3.87 -7.96
N LEU A 76 -1.58 3.77 -7.09
CA LEU A 76 -1.64 2.87 -5.93
C LEU A 76 -2.71 3.30 -4.93
N MET A 77 -2.81 4.60 -4.65
CA MET A 77 -3.82 5.12 -3.72
C MET A 77 -5.24 4.98 -4.24
N ASP A 78 -5.48 5.24 -5.54
CA ASP A 78 -6.79 5.01 -6.17
C ASP A 78 -7.18 3.52 -6.10
N MET A 79 -6.24 2.61 -6.35
CA MET A 79 -6.45 1.16 -6.22
C MET A 79 -6.76 0.75 -4.76
N LEU A 80 -6.04 1.29 -3.78
CA LEU A 80 -6.31 1.01 -2.36
C LEU A 80 -7.69 1.52 -1.93
N ASP A 81 -8.11 2.69 -2.41
CA ASP A 81 -9.43 3.25 -2.14
C ASP A 81 -10.56 2.41 -2.78
N GLU A 82 -10.33 1.88 -3.99
CA GLU A 82 -11.23 0.94 -4.64
C GLU A 82 -11.36 -0.38 -3.85
N ILE A 83 -10.23 -0.96 -3.43
CA ILE A 83 -10.20 -2.19 -2.62
C ILE A 83 -10.95 -1.98 -1.31
N ARG A 84 -10.70 -0.88 -0.60
CA ARG A 84 -11.37 -0.54 0.64
C ARG A 84 -12.90 -0.51 0.49
N LYS A 85 -13.38 0.11 -0.58
CA LYS A 85 -14.81 0.23 -0.87
C LYS A 85 -15.44 -1.09 -1.29
N ASN A 86 -14.75 -1.88 -2.11
CA ASN A 86 -15.29 -3.12 -2.65
C ASN A 86 -15.33 -4.26 -1.63
N TYR A 87 -14.42 -4.27 -0.66
CA TYR A 87 -14.25 -5.36 0.30
C TYR A 87 -14.59 -4.99 1.75
N ASP A 88 -15.11 -3.77 1.98
CA ASP A 88 -15.49 -3.26 3.31
C ASP A 88 -14.38 -3.48 4.36
N LEU A 89 -13.16 -3.17 4.00
CA LEU A 89 -11.99 -3.29 4.86
C LEU A 89 -11.47 -1.92 5.30
N SER A 90 -10.81 -1.90 6.47
CA SER A 90 -10.09 -0.73 6.95
C SER A 90 -8.62 -0.79 6.53
N ILE A 91 -8.06 0.33 6.08
CA ILE A 91 -6.63 0.44 5.76
C ILE A 91 -5.95 1.33 6.79
N LEU A 92 -4.91 0.80 7.44
CA LEU A 92 -3.99 1.57 8.27
C LEU A 92 -2.66 1.67 7.53
N MET A 93 -2.22 2.89 7.23
CA MET A 93 -1.02 3.12 6.45
C MET A 93 -0.09 4.11 7.15
N THR A 94 1.22 3.83 7.16
CA THR A 94 2.23 4.84 7.50
C THR A 94 2.72 5.54 6.23
N THR A 95 2.97 6.84 6.32
CA THR A 95 3.57 7.61 5.22
C THR A 95 4.27 8.86 5.74
N HIS A 96 5.28 9.30 5.03
CA HIS A 96 5.90 10.63 5.18
C HIS A 96 5.52 11.58 4.03
N ASP A 97 4.71 11.14 3.07
CA ASP A 97 4.14 12.00 2.04
C ASP A 97 2.75 12.50 2.46
N PHE A 98 2.68 13.79 2.78
CA PHE A 98 1.46 14.43 3.27
C PHE A 98 0.55 14.94 2.16
N SER A 99 1.03 14.98 0.91
CA SER A 99 0.30 15.55 -0.22
C SER A 99 -0.98 14.80 -0.57
N LEU A 100 -0.99 13.49 -0.31
CA LEU A 100 -2.11 12.61 -0.63
C LEU A 100 -3.15 12.51 0.50
N LEU A 101 -2.79 12.89 1.74
CA LEU A 101 -3.66 12.75 2.90
C LEU A 101 -5.02 13.45 2.74
N PRO A 102 -5.10 14.71 2.22
CA PRO A 102 -6.39 15.40 2.09
C PRO A 102 -7.38 14.71 1.16
N ARG A 103 -6.88 13.90 0.21
CA ARG A 103 -7.72 13.20 -0.76
C ARG A 103 -8.16 11.81 -0.31
N TYR A 104 -7.30 11.10 0.42
CA TYR A 104 -7.51 9.66 0.66
C TYR A 104 -7.73 9.29 2.13
N ALA A 105 -7.26 10.10 3.08
CA ALA A 105 -7.33 9.75 4.50
C ALA A 105 -8.63 10.22 5.15
N ASP A 106 -9.40 9.30 5.71
CA ASP A 106 -10.55 9.63 6.56
C ASP A 106 -10.09 10.17 7.92
N GLN A 107 -9.00 9.61 8.45
CA GLN A 107 -8.37 10.05 9.71
C GLN A 107 -6.84 10.00 9.61
N VAL A 108 -6.20 10.94 10.25
CA VAL A 108 -4.75 11.05 10.36
C VAL A 108 -4.35 11.04 11.83
N VAL A 109 -3.29 10.29 12.14
CA VAL A 109 -2.65 10.30 13.47
C VAL A 109 -1.19 10.70 13.30
N LEU A 110 -0.82 11.83 13.90
CA LEU A 110 0.56 12.31 13.93
C LEU A 110 1.29 11.70 15.12
N ILE A 111 2.41 11.01 14.83
CA ILE A 111 3.20 10.33 15.86
C ILE A 111 4.63 10.89 15.88
N ASP A 112 5.09 11.29 17.06
CA ASP A 112 6.48 11.67 17.33
C ASP A 112 6.79 11.40 18.83
N GLY A 113 7.35 10.23 19.11
CA GLY A 113 7.53 9.73 20.48
C GLY A 113 6.22 9.46 21.24
N GLY A 114 5.05 9.64 20.58
CA GLY A 114 3.69 9.46 21.08
C GLY A 114 2.71 10.14 20.13
N ILE A 115 1.40 10.02 20.39
CA ILE A 115 0.38 10.69 19.60
C ILE A 115 0.44 12.21 19.88
N ARG A 116 0.68 13.01 18.84
CA ARG A 116 0.78 14.48 18.91
C ARG A 116 -0.48 15.19 18.43
N ALA A 117 -1.15 14.62 17.42
CA ALA A 117 -2.42 15.09 16.92
C ALA A 117 -3.20 13.93 16.30
N LYS A 118 -4.52 14.03 16.27
CA LYS A 118 -5.42 13.09 15.60
C LYS A 118 -6.64 13.88 15.11
N GLY A 119 -7.09 13.56 13.89
CA GLY A 119 -8.25 14.19 13.27
C GLY A 119 -8.28 13.98 11.76
N THR A 120 -9.02 14.83 11.05
CA THR A 120 -8.97 14.90 9.59
C THR A 120 -7.58 15.34 9.11
N ALA A 121 -7.26 15.10 7.84
CA ALA A 121 -6.01 15.57 7.26
C ALA A 121 -5.82 17.08 7.43
N GLN A 122 -6.88 17.87 7.20
CA GLN A 122 -6.84 19.31 7.33
C GLN A 122 -6.54 19.76 8.77
N GLU A 123 -7.20 19.17 9.76
CA GLU A 123 -6.98 19.49 11.18
C GLU A 123 -5.56 19.18 11.62
N VAL A 124 -5.05 18.00 11.24
CA VAL A 124 -3.71 17.56 11.63
C VAL A 124 -2.62 18.37 10.93
N LEU A 125 -2.72 18.57 9.61
CA LEU A 125 -1.72 19.32 8.84
C LEU A 125 -1.66 20.81 9.21
N SER A 126 -2.76 21.41 9.67
CA SER A 126 -2.80 22.79 10.15
C SER A 126 -2.47 22.93 11.63
N SER A 127 -2.27 21.85 12.37
CA SER A 127 -2.02 21.88 13.80
C SER A 127 -0.66 22.45 14.17
N ASN A 128 -0.56 23.10 15.32
CA ASN A 128 0.71 23.56 15.87
C ASN A 128 1.70 22.39 16.09
N ALA A 129 1.21 21.20 16.40
CA ALA A 129 2.03 20.01 16.57
C ALA A 129 2.72 19.62 15.27
N PHE A 130 1.98 19.62 14.15
CA PHE A 130 2.56 19.34 12.83
C PHE A 130 3.61 20.37 12.44
N GLN A 131 3.29 21.66 12.59
CA GLN A 131 4.22 22.74 12.29
C GLN A 131 5.50 22.65 13.14
N ALA A 132 5.38 22.41 14.45
CA ALA A 132 6.54 22.27 15.32
C ALA A 132 7.46 21.12 14.91
N ILE A 133 6.92 19.96 14.48
CA ILE A 133 7.72 18.80 14.10
C ILE A 133 8.40 18.99 12.74
N PHE A 134 7.70 19.55 11.75
CA PHE A 134 8.21 19.61 10.37
C PHE A 134 8.90 20.94 10.04
N HIS A 135 8.52 22.07 10.64
CA HIS A 135 9.26 23.32 10.45
C HIS A 135 10.59 23.37 11.24
N MET A 136 10.68 22.70 12.39
CA MET A 136 11.97 22.58 13.10
C MET A 136 12.95 21.65 12.38
N LYS A 137 12.49 20.70 11.58
CA LYS A 137 13.36 19.82 10.75
C LYS A 137 13.75 20.44 9.41
N GLY A 138 13.03 21.46 8.93
CA GLY A 138 13.32 22.19 7.68
C GLY A 138 14.25 23.39 7.85
N GLY A 139 14.66 23.72 9.05
CA GLY A 139 15.52 24.88 9.37
C GLY A 139 17.04 24.61 9.42
N SER A 140 17.51 23.50 8.87
CA SER A 140 18.93 23.18 8.73
C SER A 140 19.24 22.84 7.27
N LEU A 141 19.39 23.88 6.44
CA LEU A 141 20.13 23.88 5.18
C LEU A 141 21.11 25.06 5.23
#